data_554f3fb63d51355ff6862545e99614df
#
_entry.id   554f3fb63d51355ff6862545e99614df
#
_cell.length_a   1.000
_cell.length_b   1.000
_cell.length_c   1.000
_cell.angle_alpha   90.00
_cell.angle_beta   90.00
_cell.angle_gamma   90.00
#
_symmetry.space_group_name_H-M   'P 1'
#
loop_
_entity.id
_entity.type
_entity.pdbx_description
1 polymer ?
#
loop_
_entity_poly.entity_id
_entity_poly.type
_entity_poly.pdbx_seq_one_letter_code
_entity_poly.pdbx_strand_id
1 'polypeptide(L)'
;EDIKMFIEKLATNYNSSEPRQEWQRLRFETDAMFLRKYDEEYLTEMKGIADGAAKAGAKVFDRPIDLLDIVAINSSIDLDYVQDALRITPNPLSGKSFLSEEDDLLVKERLHKCSSFLANNSATKDGRIVYGQIFMWGGYTGYHWNVITDIVPSEGNRLVYQTYPGGIHSGADFYMNSAGIMLGETTVQQTPYNHDGIPQSNRIRKAAQYAN
;
A
#
# COMPACT_ATOMS: atom_id res chain seq x y z
N GLU A 1 -11.95 13.17 7.88
CA GLU A 1 -10.86 14.15 7.73
C GLU A 1 -9.55 13.45 7.40
N ASP A 2 -9.13 12.43 8.15
CA ASP A 2 -7.82 11.77 8.01
C ASP A 2 -7.62 11.12 6.62
N ILE A 3 -8.64 10.46 6.06
CA ILE A 3 -8.58 9.90 4.70
C ILE A 3 -8.35 11.01 3.67
N LYS A 4 -9.04 12.15 3.80
CA LYS A 4 -8.83 13.31 2.93
C LYS A 4 -7.38 13.78 2.99
N MET A 5 -6.87 14.00 4.20
CA MET A 5 -5.50 14.48 4.40
C MET A 5 -4.48 13.49 3.82
N PHE A 6 -4.71 12.20 3.97
CA PHE A 6 -3.83 11.19 3.39
C PHE A 6 -3.82 11.23 1.86
N ILE A 7 -5.00 11.34 1.22
CA ILE A 7 -5.11 11.50 -0.24
C ILE A 7 -4.39 12.76 -0.72
N GLU A 8 -4.61 13.89 -0.06
CA GLU A 8 -3.98 15.17 -0.43
C GLU A 8 -2.45 15.09 -0.29
N LYS A 9 -1.95 14.39 0.74
CA LYS A 9 -0.51 14.14 0.92
C LYS A 9 0.07 13.26 -0.17
N LEU A 10 -0.58 12.16 -0.53
CA LEU A 10 -0.14 11.32 -1.64
C LEU A 10 -0.09 12.13 -2.94
N ALA A 11 -1.18 12.79 -3.30
CA ALA A 11 -1.24 13.60 -4.52
C ALA A 11 -0.14 14.67 -4.58
N THR A 12 0.10 15.36 -3.46
CA THR A 12 1.15 16.38 -3.36
C THR A 12 2.56 15.79 -3.47
N ASN A 13 2.76 14.57 -2.98
CA ASN A 13 4.05 13.90 -3.08
C ASN A 13 4.41 13.54 -4.53
N TYR A 14 3.41 13.15 -5.34
CA TYR A 14 3.63 12.87 -6.76
C TYR A 14 3.77 14.14 -7.59
N ASN A 15 2.95 15.15 -7.33
CA ASN A 15 3.01 16.45 -8.00
C ASN A 15 2.52 17.56 -7.07
N SER A 16 3.46 18.31 -6.49
CA SER A 16 3.15 19.40 -5.54
C SER A 16 2.49 20.62 -6.19
N SER A 17 2.67 20.85 -7.49
CA SER A 17 2.10 22.00 -8.19
C SER A 17 0.65 21.79 -8.62
N GLU A 18 0.29 20.55 -8.96
CA GLU A 18 -1.03 20.20 -9.50
C GLU A 18 -1.63 18.94 -8.83
N PRO A 19 -1.79 18.92 -7.50
CA PRO A 19 -2.16 17.70 -6.76
C PRO A 19 -3.55 17.18 -7.16
N ARG A 20 -4.50 18.06 -7.53
CA ARG A 20 -5.83 17.65 -8.00
C ARG A 20 -5.76 16.87 -9.32
N GLN A 21 -4.99 17.35 -10.29
CA GLN A 21 -4.83 16.68 -11.58
C GLN A 21 -4.07 15.37 -11.39
N GLU A 22 -3.07 15.39 -10.54
CA GLU A 22 -2.28 14.20 -10.21
C GLU A 22 -3.15 13.12 -9.59
N TRP A 23 -4.02 13.47 -8.63
CA TRP A 23 -4.93 12.50 -8.04
C TRP A 23 -5.91 11.92 -9.07
N GLN A 24 -6.38 12.72 -10.01
CA GLN A 24 -7.23 12.23 -11.10
C GLN A 24 -6.48 11.23 -12.00
N ARG A 25 -5.20 11.48 -12.29
CA ARG A 25 -4.35 10.56 -13.05
C ARG A 25 -4.16 9.25 -12.31
N LEU A 26 -3.80 9.28 -11.02
CA LEU A 26 -3.64 8.08 -10.19
C LEU A 26 -4.92 7.26 -10.10
N ARG A 27 -6.08 7.90 -9.98
CA ARG A 27 -7.39 7.23 -10.02
C ARG A 27 -7.65 6.55 -11.36
N PHE A 28 -7.33 7.22 -12.46
CA PHE A 28 -7.48 6.62 -13.80
C PHE A 28 -6.60 5.39 -13.96
N GLU A 29 -5.35 5.46 -13.55
CA GLU A 29 -4.42 4.33 -13.57
C GLU A 29 -4.90 3.18 -12.67
N THR A 30 -5.42 3.52 -11.50
CA THR A 30 -6.01 2.55 -10.56
C THR A 30 -7.20 1.81 -11.17
N ASP A 31 -8.14 2.53 -11.80
CA ASP A 31 -9.29 1.92 -12.48
C ASP A 31 -8.86 1.00 -13.61
N ALA A 32 -7.93 1.45 -14.43
CA ALA A 32 -7.44 0.69 -15.57
C ALA A 32 -6.67 -0.57 -15.18
N MET A 33 -5.86 -0.52 -14.11
CA MET A 33 -4.87 -1.54 -13.82
C MET A 33 -5.19 -2.42 -12.62
N PHE A 34 -5.86 -1.88 -11.61
CA PHE A 34 -5.97 -2.54 -10.30
C PHE A 34 -7.39 -2.86 -9.87
N LEU A 35 -8.38 -2.02 -10.12
CA LEU A 35 -9.74 -2.17 -9.58
C LEU A 35 -10.33 -3.57 -9.78
N ARG A 36 -10.16 -4.14 -10.97
CA ARG A 36 -10.73 -5.47 -11.33
C ARG A 36 -9.89 -6.65 -10.85
N LYS A 37 -8.78 -6.40 -10.17
CA LYS A 37 -7.86 -7.45 -9.66
C LYS A 37 -8.00 -7.68 -8.16
N TYR A 38 -8.81 -6.87 -7.49
CA TYR A 38 -9.15 -7.09 -6.09
C TYR A 38 -10.22 -8.17 -5.96
N ASP A 39 -10.11 -8.99 -4.91
CA ASP A 39 -11.17 -9.90 -4.51
C ASP A 39 -12.41 -9.09 -4.08
N GLU A 40 -13.61 -9.60 -4.37
CA GLU A 40 -14.89 -8.93 -4.10
C GLU A 40 -15.07 -8.57 -2.61
N GLU A 41 -14.58 -9.43 -1.73
CA GLU A 41 -14.59 -9.18 -0.28
C GLU A 41 -13.91 -7.86 0.06
N TYR A 42 -12.70 -7.63 -0.46
CA TYR A 42 -11.92 -6.42 -0.17
C TYR A 42 -12.47 -5.18 -0.88
N LEU A 43 -13.04 -5.34 -2.07
CA LEU A 43 -13.78 -4.24 -2.72
C LEU A 43 -14.99 -3.83 -1.89
N THR A 44 -15.71 -4.79 -1.30
CA THR A 44 -16.86 -4.53 -0.43
C THR A 44 -16.42 -3.80 0.84
N GLU A 45 -15.31 -4.21 1.46
CA GLU A 45 -14.74 -3.52 2.62
C GLU A 45 -14.34 -2.08 2.27
N MET A 46 -13.60 -1.89 1.17
CA MET A 46 -13.18 -0.56 0.69
C MET A 46 -14.38 0.32 0.35
N LYS A 47 -15.44 -0.26 -0.23
CA LYS A 47 -16.68 0.48 -0.49
C LYS A 47 -17.35 0.92 0.81
N GLY A 48 -17.37 0.08 1.83
CA GLY A 48 -17.90 0.45 3.15
C GLY A 48 -17.14 1.62 3.77
N ILE A 49 -15.81 1.65 3.63
CA ILE A 49 -14.96 2.75 4.08
C ILE A 49 -15.32 4.04 3.31
N ALA A 50 -15.42 3.97 1.99
CA ALA A 50 -15.78 5.11 1.14
C ALA A 50 -17.18 5.66 1.49
N ASP A 51 -18.17 4.79 1.60
CA ASP A 51 -19.56 5.16 1.93
C ASP A 51 -19.64 5.80 3.34
N GLY A 52 -18.89 5.26 4.30
CA GLY A 52 -18.78 5.85 5.63
C GLY A 52 -18.17 7.23 5.63
N ALA A 53 -17.08 7.43 4.87
CA ALA A 53 -16.43 8.72 4.71
C ALA A 53 -17.35 9.74 4.04
N ALA A 54 -18.01 9.36 2.95
CA ALA A 54 -18.96 10.21 2.23
C ALA A 54 -20.17 10.59 3.11
N LYS A 55 -20.72 9.65 3.87
CA LYS A 55 -21.82 9.89 4.83
C LYS A 55 -21.40 10.86 5.93
N ALA A 56 -20.15 10.83 6.36
CA ALA A 56 -19.59 11.79 7.30
C ALA A 56 -19.28 13.16 6.67
N GLY A 57 -19.59 13.37 5.40
CA GLY A 57 -19.35 14.62 4.67
C GLY A 57 -17.91 14.81 4.19
N ALA A 58 -17.09 13.76 4.22
CA ALA A 58 -15.70 13.85 3.73
C ALA A 58 -15.64 14.14 2.24
N LYS A 59 -14.85 15.14 1.88
CA LYS A 59 -14.62 15.56 0.49
C LYS A 59 -13.13 15.71 0.23
N VAL A 60 -12.71 15.32 -0.94
CA VAL A 60 -11.37 15.58 -1.47
C VAL A 60 -11.47 16.29 -2.81
N PHE A 61 -10.73 17.38 -2.98
CA PHE A 61 -10.79 18.20 -4.20
C PHE A 61 -12.23 18.56 -4.64
N ASP A 62 -13.06 18.97 -3.66
CA ASP A 62 -14.46 19.43 -3.80
C ASP A 62 -15.48 18.35 -4.20
N ARG A 63 -15.14 17.09 -4.19
CA ARG A 63 -16.08 15.97 -4.43
C ARG A 63 -16.11 14.99 -3.24
N PRO A 64 -17.20 14.27 -3.02
CA PRO A 64 -17.23 13.19 -2.02
C PRO A 64 -16.13 12.14 -2.31
N ILE A 65 -15.59 11.56 -1.26
CA ILE A 65 -14.71 10.39 -1.34
C ILE A 65 -15.54 9.20 -1.85
N ASP A 66 -15.01 8.44 -2.78
CA ASP A 66 -15.66 7.27 -3.38
C ASP A 66 -14.79 6.01 -3.33
N LEU A 67 -15.31 4.88 -3.79
CA LEU A 67 -14.59 3.61 -3.81
C LEU A 67 -13.23 3.72 -4.50
N LEU A 68 -13.17 4.41 -5.62
CA LEU A 68 -11.92 4.50 -6.39
C LEU A 68 -10.82 5.27 -5.65
N ASP A 69 -11.19 6.20 -4.77
CA ASP A 69 -10.22 6.86 -3.90
C ASP A 69 -9.61 5.86 -2.90
N ILE A 70 -10.44 5.01 -2.30
CA ILE A 70 -9.99 4.02 -1.34
C ILE A 70 -9.16 2.93 -2.03
N VAL A 71 -9.56 2.48 -3.22
CA VAL A 71 -8.75 1.55 -4.01
C VAL A 71 -7.41 2.18 -4.39
N ALA A 72 -7.38 3.45 -4.78
CA ALA A 72 -6.15 4.14 -5.17
C ALA A 72 -5.14 4.24 -4.00
N ILE A 73 -5.58 4.58 -2.79
CA ILE A 73 -4.67 4.60 -1.64
C ILE A 73 -4.17 3.21 -1.26
N ASN A 74 -4.98 2.15 -1.44
CA ASN A 74 -4.57 0.77 -1.20
C ASN A 74 -3.72 0.18 -2.33
N SER A 75 -3.64 0.83 -3.46
CA SER A 75 -2.78 0.47 -4.60
C SER A 75 -1.57 1.39 -4.74
N SER A 76 -1.31 2.28 -3.77
CA SER A 76 -0.27 3.31 -3.90
C SER A 76 1.12 2.71 -4.13
N ILE A 77 1.46 1.61 -3.45
CA ILE A 77 2.73 0.90 -3.65
C ILE A 77 2.83 0.32 -5.07
N ASP A 78 1.75 -0.32 -5.54
CA ASP A 78 1.72 -0.86 -6.90
C ASP A 78 1.80 0.25 -7.96
N LEU A 79 1.19 1.41 -7.69
CA LEU A 79 1.30 2.61 -8.55
C LEU A 79 2.75 3.12 -8.61
N ASP A 80 3.48 3.15 -7.50
CA ASP A 80 4.90 3.52 -7.48
C ASP A 80 5.72 2.58 -8.37
N TYR A 81 5.49 1.27 -8.29
CA TYR A 81 6.16 0.30 -9.15
C TYR A 81 5.80 0.44 -10.64
N VAL A 82 4.55 0.80 -10.95
CA VAL A 82 4.16 1.12 -12.34
C VAL A 82 4.95 2.32 -12.86
N GLN A 83 5.03 3.38 -12.05
CA GLN A 83 5.78 4.59 -12.42
C GLN A 83 7.25 4.26 -12.68
N ASP A 84 7.87 3.48 -11.80
CA ASP A 84 9.26 3.08 -11.93
C ASP A 84 9.46 2.19 -13.16
N ALA A 85 8.55 1.25 -13.45
CA ALA A 85 8.59 0.41 -14.64
C ALA A 85 8.49 1.22 -15.93
N LEU A 86 7.62 2.23 -15.96
CA LEU A 86 7.47 3.13 -17.11
C LEU A 86 8.72 4.00 -17.34
N ARG A 87 9.44 4.37 -16.30
CA ARG A 87 10.70 5.13 -16.39
C ARG A 87 11.87 4.26 -16.85
N ILE A 88 11.92 3.02 -16.38
CA ILE A 88 13.01 2.08 -16.67
C ILE A 88 12.86 1.41 -18.02
N THR A 89 11.64 1.31 -18.55
CA THR A 89 11.39 0.67 -19.85
C THR A 89 12.09 1.45 -20.97
N PRO A 90 13.02 0.85 -21.73
CA PRO A 90 13.65 1.52 -22.85
C PRO A 90 12.60 1.97 -23.88
N ASN A 91 12.77 3.17 -24.41
CA ASN A 91 11.93 3.62 -25.52
C ASN A 91 12.15 2.69 -26.72
N PRO A 92 11.14 1.91 -27.15
CA PRO A 92 11.29 0.99 -28.25
C PRO A 92 11.65 1.69 -29.57
N LEU A 93 11.41 3.01 -29.66
CA LEU A 93 11.72 3.82 -30.84
C LEU A 93 13.11 4.45 -30.82
N SER A 94 13.74 4.57 -29.64
CA SER A 94 15.04 5.27 -29.50
C SER A 94 16.20 4.34 -29.17
N GLY A 95 15.95 3.13 -28.70
CA GLY A 95 16.99 2.21 -28.19
C GLY A 95 17.77 2.74 -26.97
N LYS A 96 17.36 3.86 -26.40
CA LYS A 96 17.99 4.51 -25.24
C LYS A 96 17.06 4.43 -24.03
N SER A 97 17.64 4.27 -22.83
CA SER A 97 16.92 4.47 -21.57
C SER A 97 16.42 5.92 -21.49
N PHE A 98 15.21 6.10 -20.97
CA PHE A 98 14.67 7.45 -20.70
C PHE A 98 15.33 8.13 -19.49
N LEU A 99 16.05 7.37 -18.69
CA LEU A 99 16.67 7.90 -17.49
C LEU A 99 17.96 8.63 -17.81
N SER A 100 18.10 9.86 -17.31
CA SER A 100 19.39 10.49 -17.13
C SER A 100 20.19 9.75 -16.05
N GLU A 101 21.50 9.95 -15.95
CA GLU A 101 22.30 9.41 -14.84
C GLU A 101 21.79 9.91 -13.49
N GLU A 102 21.21 11.10 -13.45
CA GLU A 102 20.62 11.74 -12.26
C GLU A 102 19.29 11.06 -11.86
N ASP A 103 18.46 10.69 -12.83
CA ASP A 103 17.21 9.93 -12.61
C ASP A 103 17.51 8.49 -12.14
N ASP A 104 18.59 7.86 -12.63
CA ASP A 104 19.02 6.51 -12.22
C ASP A 104 19.52 6.52 -10.76
N LEU A 105 20.17 7.60 -10.32
CA LEU A 105 20.53 7.84 -8.92
C LEU A 105 19.30 8.03 -8.04
N LEU A 106 18.33 8.82 -8.48
CA LEU A 106 17.06 9.05 -7.76
C LEU A 106 16.23 7.77 -7.61
N VAL A 107 16.21 6.90 -8.64
CA VAL A 107 15.57 5.59 -8.54
C VAL A 107 16.28 4.69 -7.52
N LYS A 108 17.61 4.72 -7.48
CA LYS A 108 18.42 3.98 -6.49
C LYS A 108 18.23 4.50 -5.07
N GLU A 109 18.05 5.81 -4.88
CA GLU A 109 17.76 6.41 -3.56
C GLU A 109 16.35 6.13 -3.06
N ARG A 110 15.38 5.85 -3.95
CA ARG A 110 14.01 5.47 -3.60
C ARG A 110 13.85 4.02 -3.15
N LEU A 111 14.92 3.24 -3.08
CA LEU A 111 14.88 1.89 -2.54
C LEU A 111 14.53 1.93 -1.06
N HIS A 112 13.25 1.82 -0.75
CA HIS A 112 12.76 1.62 0.60
C HIS A 112 13.37 0.34 1.16
N LYS A 113 14.03 0.44 2.30
CA LYS A 113 14.71 -0.69 2.94
C LYS A 113 14.03 -0.95 4.26
N CYS A 114 13.37 -2.07 4.36
CA CYS A 114 12.81 -2.56 5.61
C CYS A 114 13.71 -3.64 6.18
N SER A 115 13.57 -3.93 7.46
CA SER A 115 14.28 -5.02 8.11
C SER A 115 13.35 -5.73 9.09
N SER A 116 13.45 -7.03 9.15
CA SER A 116 12.74 -7.82 10.14
C SER A 116 13.67 -8.79 10.84
N PHE A 117 13.32 -9.17 12.05
CA PHE A 117 13.98 -10.26 12.76
C PHE A 117 12.95 -11.19 13.40
N LEU A 118 13.35 -12.43 13.57
CA LEU A 118 12.58 -13.44 14.28
C LEU A 118 13.51 -14.17 15.25
N ALA A 119 13.08 -14.30 16.49
CA ALA A 119 13.73 -15.11 17.49
C ALA A 119 12.76 -16.14 18.07
N ASN A 120 13.23 -17.35 18.35
CA ASN A 120 12.45 -18.42 18.94
C ASN A 120 13.30 -19.40 19.76
N ASN A 121 12.68 -20.37 20.39
CA ASN A 121 13.33 -21.44 21.16
C ASN A 121 14.38 -20.88 22.15
N SER A 122 15.64 -21.31 22.04
CA SER A 122 16.73 -20.90 22.94
C SER A 122 17.13 -19.43 22.83
N ALA A 123 16.68 -18.73 21.78
CA ALA A 123 16.94 -17.30 21.61
C ALA A 123 15.94 -16.41 22.37
N THR A 124 14.91 -17.01 22.98
CA THR A 124 13.90 -16.31 23.77
C THR A 124 13.79 -16.91 25.17
N LYS A 125 13.39 -16.08 26.17
CA LYS A 125 13.34 -16.50 27.57
C LYS A 125 12.38 -17.66 27.82
N ASP A 126 11.28 -17.74 27.10
CA ASP A 126 10.18 -18.68 27.27
C ASP A 126 9.94 -19.58 26.05
N GLY A 127 10.86 -19.57 25.09
CA GLY A 127 10.76 -20.35 23.86
C GLY A 127 9.74 -19.83 22.83
N ARG A 128 9.01 -18.76 23.15
CA ARG A 128 8.00 -18.19 22.26
C ARG A 128 8.65 -17.44 21.12
N ILE A 129 7.90 -17.31 20.00
CA ILE A 129 8.32 -16.50 18.87
C ILE A 129 8.24 -15.04 19.25
N VAL A 130 9.33 -14.32 19.02
CA VAL A 130 9.41 -12.87 19.04
C VAL A 130 9.73 -12.39 17.64
N TYR A 131 8.88 -11.54 17.09
CA TYR A 131 9.06 -10.96 15.78
C TYR A 131 9.15 -9.44 15.90
N GLY A 132 10.06 -8.82 15.17
CA GLY A 132 10.18 -7.38 15.08
C GLY A 132 10.33 -6.92 13.64
N GLN A 133 9.69 -5.81 13.31
CA GLN A 133 9.70 -5.20 12.00
C GLN A 133 10.22 -3.75 12.13
N ILE A 134 11.15 -3.38 11.28
CA ILE A 134 11.56 -2.00 11.07
C ILE A 134 11.07 -1.60 9.68
N PHE A 135 10.10 -0.73 9.65
CA PHE A 135 9.53 -0.18 8.45
C PHE A 135 10.21 1.16 8.13
N MET A 136 10.69 1.32 6.91
CA MET A 136 11.34 2.55 6.45
C MET A 136 10.59 3.09 5.24
N TRP A 137 9.93 4.23 5.40
CA TRP A 137 9.13 4.88 4.37
C TRP A 137 9.28 6.40 4.41
N GLY A 138 8.82 7.09 3.37
CA GLY A 138 8.86 8.55 3.32
C GLY A 138 8.05 9.20 4.44
N GLY A 139 8.66 10.17 5.15
CA GLY A 139 8.00 10.85 6.27
C GLY A 139 6.72 11.60 5.90
N TYR A 140 6.49 11.87 4.62
CA TYR A 140 5.31 12.60 4.14
C TYR A 140 3.98 11.88 4.41
N THR A 141 3.99 10.53 4.42
CA THR A 141 2.82 9.71 4.77
C THR A 141 2.89 9.16 6.18
N GLY A 142 4.08 9.03 6.77
CA GLY A 142 4.30 8.40 8.07
C GLY A 142 3.53 9.04 9.22
N TYR A 143 3.24 10.33 9.15
CA TYR A 143 2.41 11.04 10.13
C TYR A 143 0.97 10.52 10.21
N HIS A 144 0.47 9.90 9.14
CA HIS A 144 -0.88 9.38 9.04
C HIS A 144 -0.97 7.88 9.33
N TRP A 145 0.16 7.19 9.55
CA TRP A 145 0.19 5.74 9.80
C TRP A 145 0.07 5.41 11.28
N ASN A 146 -0.97 5.90 11.88
CA ASN A 146 -1.24 5.82 13.32
C ASN A 146 -2.52 5.03 13.65
N VAL A 147 -3.08 4.33 12.66
CA VAL A 147 -4.29 3.52 12.84
C VAL A 147 -3.89 2.09 13.20
N ILE A 148 -4.37 1.60 14.33
CA ILE A 148 -4.32 0.18 14.68
C ILE A 148 -5.68 -0.43 14.34
N THR A 149 -5.66 -1.39 13.44
CA THR A 149 -6.87 -2.10 13.03
C THR A 149 -6.92 -3.46 13.71
N ASP A 150 -8.04 -3.73 14.36
CA ASP A 150 -8.41 -5.03 14.91
C ASP A 150 -9.72 -5.44 14.24
N ILE A 151 -9.65 -6.36 13.29
CA ILE A 151 -10.76 -6.73 12.44
C ILE A 151 -11.11 -8.20 12.60
N VAL A 152 -12.42 -8.47 12.71
CA VAL A 152 -12.98 -9.82 12.65
C VAL A 152 -13.72 -9.94 11.32
N PRO A 153 -13.10 -10.54 10.29
CA PRO A 153 -13.75 -10.72 9.00
C PRO A 153 -14.88 -11.74 9.11
N SER A 154 -15.79 -11.76 8.14
CA SER A 154 -16.87 -12.77 8.07
C SER A 154 -16.32 -14.18 7.88
N GLU A 155 -15.17 -14.31 7.21
CA GLU A 155 -14.46 -15.57 7.00
C GLU A 155 -12.96 -15.39 7.29
N GLY A 156 -12.31 -16.48 7.72
CA GLY A 156 -10.89 -16.46 8.06
C GLY A 156 -10.58 -16.00 9.47
N ASN A 157 -9.36 -15.60 9.71
CA ASN A 157 -8.83 -15.27 11.02
C ASN A 157 -9.04 -13.80 11.38
N ARG A 158 -9.29 -13.52 12.68
CA ARG A 158 -9.16 -12.17 13.22
C ARG A 158 -7.75 -11.65 12.98
N LEU A 159 -7.63 -10.37 12.61
CA LEU A 159 -6.38 -9.72 12.25
C LEU A 159 -6.14 -8.48 13.11
N VAL A 160 -4.89 -8.27 13.49
CA VAL A 160 -4.40 -7.01 14.05
C VAL A 160 -3.23 -6.53 13.20
N TYR A 161 -3.28 -5.28 12.77
CA TYR A 161 -2.21 -4.63 12.02
C TYR A 161 -2.24 -3.11 12.18
N GLN A 162 -1.10 -2.46 11.93
CA GLN A 162 -1.02 -1.00 11.86
C GLN A 162 -1.17 -0.55 10.41
N THR A 163 -1.94 0.53 10.19
CA THR A 163 -2.21 1.05 8.85
C THR A 163 -2.39 2.57 8.86
N TYR A 164 -2.74 3.10 7.73
CA TYR A 164 -3.13 4.48 7.47
C TYR A 164 -4.66 4.60 7.32
N PRO A 165 -5.22 5.81 7.39
CA PRO A 165 -6.66 6.02 7.20
C PRO A 165 -7.15 5.50 5.85
N GLY A 166 -8.11 4.59 5.87
CA GLY A 166 -8.65 3.94 4.67
C GLY A 166 -7.87 2.72 4.17
N GLY A 167 -6.79 2.33 4.85
CA GLY A 167 -6.01 1.15 4.51
C GLY A 167 -6.68 -0.15 4.94
N ILE A 168 -6.74 -1.13 4.05
CA ILE A 168 -7.20 -2.51 4.33
C ILE A 168 -6.04 -3.49 4.57
N HIS A 169 -4.82 -3.02 4.50
CA HIS A 169 -3.59 -3.78 4.71
C HIS A 169 -2.66 -3.02 5.65
N SER A 170 -1.62 -3.68 6.15
CA SER A 170 -0.65 -3.01 7.01
C SER A 170 0.17 -1.99 6.22
N GLY A 171 0.17 -0.75 6.69
CA GLY A 171 1.12 0.25 6.23
C GLY A 171 2.50 0.13 6.88
N ALA A 172 2.62 -0.68 7.94
CA ALA A 172 3.86 -0.91 8.67
C ALA A 172 4.42 -2.33 8.46
N ASP A 173 3.99 -3.00 7.42
CA ASP A 173 4.48 -4.30 6.94
C ASP A 173 4.41 -5.45 7.95
N PHE A 174 3.47 -5.41 8.88
CA PHE A 174 3.28 -6.53 9.79
C PHE A 174 1.81 -6.83 10.09
N TYR A 175 1.53 -8.09 10.33
CA TYR A 175 0.22 -8.60 10.72
C TYR A 175 0.36 -9.66 11.81
N MET A 176 -0.65 -9.73 12.66
CA MET A 176 -0.89 -10.88 13.53
C MET A 176 -2.30 -11.40 13.28
N ASN A 177 -2.45 -12.73 13.23
CA ASN A 177 -3.77 -13.33 13.14
C ASN A 177 -4.09 -14.23 14.34
N SER A 178 -5.37 -14.61 14.46
CA SER A 178 -5.85 -15.43 15.56
C SER A 178 -5.36 -16.89 15.53
N ALA A 179 -4.80 -17.36 14.41
CA ALA A 179 -4.13 -18.66 14.33
C ALA A 179 -2.68 -18.62 14.88
N GLY A 180 -2.22 -17.45 15.35
CA GLY A 180 -0.86 -17.28 15.88
C GLY A 180 0.19 -17.06 14.80
N ILE A 181 -0.21 -16.77 13.58
CA ILE A 181 0.71 -16.44 12.49
C ILE A 181 1.04 -14.96 12.53
N MET A 182 2.32 -14.64 12.39
CA MET A 182 2.83 -13.32 12.16
C MET A 182 3.39 -13.24 10.74
N LEU A 183 2.99 -12.20 10.01
CA LEU A 183 3.49 -11.92 8.67
C LEU A 183 4.18 -10.57 8.68
N GLY A 184 5.30 -10.50 8.02
CA GLY A 184 6.02 -9.27 7.74
C GLY A 184 6.40 -9.18 6.28
N GLU A 185 6.69 -7.99 5.82
CA GLU A 185 7.15 -7.71 4.48
C GLU A 185 8.47 -6.94 4.55
N THR A 186 9.37 -7.29 3.66
CA THR A 186 10.56 -6.48 3.36
C THR A 186 10.73 -6.43 1.85
N THR A 187 10.93 -5.24 1.32
CA THR A 187 11.05 -5.04 -0.12
C THR A 187 12.30 -5.70 -0.68
N VAL A 188 12.12 -6.57 -1.66
CA VAL A 188 13.20 -7.16 -2.46
C VAL A 188 13.25 -6.44 -3.81
N GLN A 189 14.45 -6.08 -4.25
CA GLN A 189 14.63 -5.45 -5.54
C GLN A 189 14.11 -6.36 -6.66
N GLN A 190 13.27 -5.80 -7.51
CA GLN A 190 12.42 -6.53 -8.45
C GLN A 190 13.08 -6.88 -9.76
N THR A 191 12.60 -7.98 -10.28
CA THR A 191 12.52 -8.30 -11.70
C THR A 191 11.51 -7.41 -12.41
N PRO A 192 11.35 -7.50 -13.75
CA PRO A 192 10.38 -6.70 -14.50
C PRO A 192 8.98 -6.70 -13.87
N TYR A 193 8.32 -5.55 -13.92
CA TYR A 193 6.96 -5.37 -13.43
C TYR A 193 5.99 -6.33 -14.13
N ASN A 194 5.19 -7.05 -13.34
CA ASN A 194 4.16 -7.94 -13.87
C ASN A 194 2.80 -7.23 -13.83
N HIS A 195 2.36 -6.72 -14.97
CA HIS A 195 1.07 -6.02 -15.08
C HIS A 195 -0.16 -6.93 -14.89
N ASP A 196 -0.02 -8.25 -14.95
CA ASP A 196 -1.09 -9.22 -14.67
C ASP A 196 -1.17 -9.60 -13.19
N GLY A 197 -0.22 -9.12 -12.39
CA GLY A 197 -0.16 -9.39 -10.96
C GLY A 197 -1.36 -8.83 -10.20
N ILE A 198 -1.70 -9.51 -9.09
CA ILE A 198 -2.71 -9.05 -8.14
C ILE A 198 -2.09 -7.97 -7.25
N PRO A 199 -2.80 -6.86 -6.90
CA PRO A 199 -2.29 -5.82 -6.02
C PRO A 199 -1.72 -6.36 -4.72
N GLN A 200 -0.62 -5.76 -4.26
CA GLN A 200 0.09 -6.20 -3.06
C GLN A 200 -0.84 -6.22 -1.84
N SER A 201 -1.62 -5.17 -1.65
CA SER A 201 -2.55 -5.06 -0.52
C SER A 201 -3.58 -6.20 -0.50
N ASN A 202 -4.08 -6.61 -1.67
CA ASN A 202 -4.99 -7.76 -1.78
C ASN A 202 -4.30 -9.07 -1.38
N ARG A 203 -3.10 -9.31 -1.91
CA ARG A 203 -2.34 -10.55 -1.65
C ARG A 203 -1.97 -10.72 -0.19
N ILE A 204 -1.39 -9.67 0.40
CA ILE A 204 -0.90 -9.74 1.77
C ILE A 204 -2.07 -9.81 2.76
N ARG A 205 -3.16 -9.06 2.51
CA ARG A 205 -4.37 -9.14 3.32
C ARG A 205 -4.96 -10.56 3.28
N LYS A 206 -5.08 -11.16 2.11
CA LYS A 206 -5.58 -12.52 1.93
C LYS A 206 -4.68 -13.55 2.64
N ALA A 207 -3.36 -13.43 2.49
CA ALA A 207 -2.42 -14.30 3.19
C ALA A 207 -2.59 -14.19 4.72
N ALA A 208 -2.66 -12.98 5.27
CA ALA A 208 -2.83 -12.76 6.70
C ALA A 208 -4.17 -13.28 7.24
N GLN A 209 -5.24 -13.14 6.46
CA GLN A 209 -6.60 -13.55 6.87
C GLN A 209 -6.79 -15.06 6.83
N TYR A 210 -6.21 -15.76 5.87
CA TYR A 210 -6.47 -17.19 5.62
C TYR A 210 -5.30 -18.12 5.99
N ALA A 211 -4.14 -17.58 6.41
CA ALA A 211 -3.02 -18.41 6.90
C ALA A 211 -3.37 -19.10 8.22
N ASN A 212 -3.09 -20.41 8.32
CA ASN A 212 -3.29 -21.26 9.48
C ASN A 212 -2.01 -22.00 9.86
#